data_ae95d2e24850118befc138b47ec657de
#
_entry.id   ae95d2e24850118befc138b47ec657de
#
_cell.length_a   1.000
_cell.length_b   1.000
_cell.length_c   1.000
_cell.angle_alpha   90.00
_cell.angle_beta   90.00
_cell.angle_gamma   90.00
#
_symmetry.space_group_name_H-M   'P 1'
#
loop_
_entity.id
_entity.type
_entity.pdbx_description
1 polymer ?
#
loop_
_entity_poly.entity_id
_entity_poly.type
_entity_poly.pdbx_seq_one_letter_code
_entity_poly.pdbx_strand_id
1 'polypeptide(L)'
;DAIAFYLLSEQVSKHSKVVLSGQGADEAFAGYFWYPRMAKEHGDEIESFSKHYVDRPHDEYFQTVMPIYQGENHTHKWLSKEFLKPGADSFIDKVFRTDITRLVVDDPVKRVDNMTMAWGLEARVPFMDTELVEWALKIPASLKMREEGKYPLKKIARELLPSSVIDRKKGYFPMPALK
;
A
#
# COMPACT_ATOMS: atom_id res chain seq x y z
N ASP A 1 -3.02 3.96 -12.73
CA ASP A 1 -1.57 3.71 -12.54
C ASP A 1 -1.00 2.68 -13.51
N ALA A 2 -1.71 1.58 -13.85
CA ALA A 2 -1.20 0.51 -14.71
C ALA A 2 -0.66 1.03 -16.07
N ILE A 3 -1.38 1.92 -16.74
CA ILE A 3 -0.96 2.49 -18.02
C ILE A 3 0.38 3.24 -17.90
N ALA A 4 0.53 4.04 -16.84
CA ALA A 4 1.77 4.79 -16.60
C ALA A 4 2.95 3.85 -16.35
N PHE A 5 2.76 2.80 -15.56
CA PHE A 5 3.77 1.76 -15.33
C PHE A 5 4.12 1.01 -16.61
N TYR A 6 3.13 0.66 -17.43
CA TYR A 6 3.34 -0.02 -18.69
C TYR A 6 4.23 0.80 -19.66
N LEU A 7 3.89 2.09 -19.86
CA LEU A 7 4.67 2.98 -20.74
C LEU A 7 6.08 3.25 -20.20
N LEU A 8 6.21 3.43 -18.87
CA LEU A 8 7.53 3.58 -18.25
C LEU A 8 8.37 2.32 -18.42
N SER A 9 7.78 1.14 -18.23
CA SER A 9 8.46 -0.15 -18.37
C SER A 9 8.96 -0.37 -19.81
N GLU A 10 8.18 0.05 -20.81
CA GLU A 10 8.63 0.04 -22.22
C GLU A 10 9.92 0.84 -22.40
N GLN A 11 9.97 2.05 -21.84
CA GLN A 11 11.18 2.88 -22.02
C GLN A 11 12.38 2.29 -21.26
N VAL A 12 12.18 1.82 -20.02
CA VAL A 12 13.27 1.24 -19.22
C VAL A 12 13.81 -0.04 -19.83
N SER A 13 12.94 -0.89 -20.41
CA SER A 13 13.35 -2.17 -21.01
C SER A 13 14.30 -2.03 -22.20
N LYS A 14 14.34 -0.85 -22.84
CA LYS A 14 15.29 -0.52 -23.92
C LYS A 14 16.74 -0.37 -23.41
N HIS A 15 16.91 -0.14 -22.11
CA HIS A 15 18.21 0.18 -21.49
C HIS A 15 18.65 -0.82 -20.43
N SER A 16 17.72 -1.55 -19.82
CA SER A 16 17.99 -2.48 -18.72
C SER A 16 17.10 -3.71 -18.79
N LYS A 17 17.56 -4.82 -18.19
CA LYS A 17 16.77 -6.03 -17.99
C LYS A 17 16.23 -6.16 -16.56
N VAL A 18 16.75 -5.37 -15.63
CA VAL A 18 16.38 -5.37 -14.23
C VAL A 18 16.18 -3.93 -13.75
N VAL A 19 15.15 -3.68 -12.95
CA VAL A 19 14.89 -2.39 -12.32
C VAL A 19 14.53 -2.57 -10.85
N LEU A 20 14.97 -1.63 -10.01
CA LEU A 20 14.55 -1.58 -8.61
C LEU A 20 13.31 -0.71 -8.48
N SER A 21 12.30 -1.22 -7.76
CA SER A 21 11.05 -0.51 -7.48
C SER A 21 10.93 -0.19 -5.98
N GLY A 22 10.34 0.96 -5.67
CA GLY A 22 10.08 1.41 -4.30
C GLY A 22 8.80 0.83 -3.67
N GLN A 23 8.16 -0.15 -4.29
CA GLN A 23 6.95 -0.78 -3.75
C GLN A 23 7.23 -1.46 -2.40
N GLY A 24 6.25 -1.43 -1.51
CA GLY A 24 6.38 -1.96 -0.15
C GLY A 24 6.86 -0.93 0.88
N ALA A 25 7.47 0.17 0.46
CA ALA A 25 7.97 1.19 1.38
C ALA A 25 6.84 1.94 2.12
N ASP A 26 5.71 2.17 1.49
CA ASP A 26 4.54 2.79 2.12
C ASP A 26 3.92 1.87 3.17
N GLU A 27 3.80 0.61 2.87
CA GLU A 27 3.20 -0.41 3.71
C GLU A 27 4.09 -0.74 4.92
N ALA A 28 5.38 -0.95 4.69
CA ALA A 28 6.32 -1.30 5.76
C ALA A 28 6.62 -0.13 6.72
N PHE A 29 6.62 1.11 6.22
CA PHE A 29 7.06 2.30 6.97
C PHE A 29 5.97 3.38 7.11
N ALA A 30 4.71 3.03 6.96
CA ALA A 30 3.56 3.92 7.17
C ALA A 30 3.56 5.17 6.28
N GLY A 31 3.75 5.00 4.97
CA GLY A 31 3.84 6.11 4.04
C GLY A 31 2.50 6.63 3.49
N TYR A 32 1.40 5.95 3.74
CA TYR A 32 0.09 6.39 3.28
C TYR A 32 -0.56 7.38 4.25
N PHE A 33 -1.25 8.39 3.71
CA PHE A 33 -1.87 9.46 4.49
C PHE A 33 -3.04 8.98 5.37
N TRP A 34 -3.61 7.82 5.08
CA TRP A 34 -4.70 7.25 5.86
C TRP A 34 -4.25 6.58 7.17
N TYR A 35 -3.01 6.10 7.28
CA TYR A 35 -2.54 5.46 8.51
C TYR A 35 -2.63 6.35 9.75
N PRO A 36 -2.18 7.62 9.74
CA PRO A 36 -2.37 8.51 10.89
C PRO A 36 -3.83 8.82 11.19
N ARG A 37 -4.73 8.73 10.21
CA ARG A 37 -6.17 8.89 10.40
C ARG A 37 -6.76 7.66 11.06
N MET A 38 -6.46 6.46 10.54
CA MET A 38 -6.87 5.18 11.13
C MET A 38 -6.38 5.02 12.57
N ALA A 39 -5.15 5.43 12.88
CA ALA A 39 -4.60 5.35 14.23
C ALA A 39 -5.36 6.20 15.27
N LYS A 40 -6.24 7.10 14.85
CA LYS A 40 -7.09 7.93 15.71
C LYS A 40 -8.53 7.44 15.78
N GLU A 41 -8.89 6.44 15.00
CA GLU A 41 -10.23 5.86 15.04
C GLU A 41 -10.42 5.03 16.31
N HIS A 42 -11.65 5.04 16.82
CA HIS A 42 -12.08 4.28 18.00
C HIS A 42 -13.39 3.56 17.67
N GLY A 43 -13.62 2.41 18.25
CA GLY A 43 -14.83 1.61 18.03
C GLY A 43 -14.57 0.35 17.23
N ASP A 44 -15.46 0.02 16.29
CA ASP A 44 -15.31 -1.18 15.47
C ASP A 44 -14.13 -1.05 14.50
N GLU A 45 -13.19 -1.99 14.56
CA GLU A 45 -11.96 -1.97 13.78
C GLU A 45 -12.20 -2.14 12.28
N ILE A 46 -13.24 -2.90 11.90
CA ILE A 46 -13.54 -3.19 10.50
C ILE A 46 -14.24 -1.99 9.87
N GLU A 47 -15.12 -1.34 10.60
CA GLU A 47 -15.75 -0.09 10.17
C GLU A 47 -14.70 1.00 10.03
N SER A 48 -13.79 1.13 11.01
CA SER A 48 -12.68 2.07 10.98
C SER A 48 -11.74 1.85 9.79
N PHE A 49 -11.40 0.61 9.49
CA PHE A 49 -10.62 0.25 8.31
C PHE A 49 -11.38 0.59 7.00
N SER A 50 -12.64 0.17 6.92
CA SER A 50 -13.46 0.33 5.72
C SER A 50 -13.68 1.81 5.36
N LYS A 51 -13.87 2.67 6.33
CA LYS A 51 -14.03 4.13 6.16
C LYS A 51 -12.86 4.79 5.44
N HIS A 52 -11.64 4.25 5.58
CA HIS A 52 -10.44 4.85 5.02
C HIS A 52 -9.86 4.11 3.82
N TYR A 53 -10.24 2.86 3.64
CA TYR A 53 -9.59 1.97 2.68
C TYR A 53 -10.54 1.44 1.59
N VAL A 54 -11.82 1.27 1.90
CA VAL A 54 -12.79 0.71 0.96
C VAL A 54 -13.36 1.84 0.11
N ASP A 55 -13.10 1.80 -1.20
CA ASP A 55 -13.56 2.81 -2.15
C ASP A 55 -15.09 2.85 -2.27
N ARG A 56 -15.74 1.68 -2.16
CA ARG A 56 -17.20 1.54 -2.30
C ARG A 56 -17.77 0.70 -1.16
N PRO A 57 -18.66 1.26 -0.35
CA PRO A 57 -19.34 0.50 0.69
C PRO A 57 -20.30 -0.54 0.08
N HIS A 58 -20.65 -1.55 0.87
CA HIS A 58 -21.43 -2.69 0.38
C HIS A 58 -22.86 -2.36 -0.06
N ASP A 59 -23.46 -1.32 0.51
CA ASP A 59 -24.75 -0.81 0.08
C ASP A 59 -24.69 -0.14 -1.31
N GLU A 60 -23.60 0.52 -1.67
CA GLU A 60 -23.37 1.00 -3.05
C GLU A 60 -23.24 -0.17 -4.03
N TYR A 61 -22.64 -1.29 -3.61
CA TYR A 61 -22.60 -2.51 -4.40
C TYR A 61 -24.01 -3.00 -4.77
N PHE A 62 -24.96 -2.97 -3.84
CA PHE A 62 -26.37 -3.34 -4.12
C PHE A 62 -27.05 -2.39 -5.10
N GLN A 63 -26.62 -1.15 -5.21
CA GLN A 63 -27.16 -0.19 -6.17
C GLN A 63 -26.59 -0.34 -7.58
N THR A 64 -25.40 -0.91 -7.70
CA THR A 64 -24.67 -0.99 -8.98
C THR A 64 -24.67 -2.37 -9.62
N VAL A 65 -24.84 -3.43 -8.84
CA VAL A 65 -24.80 -4.82 -9.31
C VAL A 65 -26.20 -5.38 -9.47
N MET A 66 -26.45 -6.09 -10.57
CA MET A 66 -27.75 -6.73 -10.81
C MET A 66 -28.12 -7.68 -9.67
N PRO A 67 -29.40 -7.75 -9.26
CA PRO A 67 -29.84 -8.55 -8.11
C PRO A 67 -29.40 -10.02 -8.14
N ILE A 68 -29.35 -10.63 -9.32
CA ILE A 68 -28.93 -12.04 -9.48
C ILE A 68 -27.46 -12.28 -9.07
N TYR A 69 -26.62 -11.24 -9.05
CA TYR A 69 -25.22 -11.30 -8.66
C TYR A 69 -24.94 -10.67 -7.30
N GLN A 70 -25.96 -10.16 -6.62
CA GLN A 70 -25.83 -9.62 -5.28
C GLN A 70 -25.59 -10.73 -4.27
N GLY A 71 -24.63 -10.54 -3.41
CA GLY A 71 -24.23 -11.49 -2.39
C GLY A 71 -23.91 -10.84 -1.06
N GLU A 72 -23.41 -11.63 -0.14
CA GLU A 72 -22.98 -11.17 1.17
C GLU A 72 -21.72 -10.29 1.10
N ASN A 73 -21.48 -9.54 2.17
CA ASN A 73 -20.27 -8.71 2.29
C ASN A 73 -19.03 -9.58 2.53
N HIS A 74 -18.45 -10.10 1.45
CA HIS A 74 -17.24 -10.92 1.52
C HIS A 74 -16.03 -10.16 2.07
N THR A 75 -15.92 -8.85 1.77
CA THR A 75 -14.84 -8.00 2.28
C THR A 75 -14.89 -7.91 3.79
N HIS A 76 -16.07 -7.66 4.37
CA HIS A 76 -16.26 -7.62 5.81
C HIS A 76 -15.91 -8.97 6.48
N LYS A 77 -16.40 -10.07 5.92
CA LYS A 77 -16.10 -11.42 6.44
C LYS A 77 -14.60 -11.74 6.39
N TRP A 78 -13.95 -11.34 5.31
CA TRP A 78 -12.52 -11.55 5.14
C TRP A 78 -11.72 -10.71 6.14
N LEU A 79 -12.02 -9.41 6.27
CA LEU A 79 -11.38 -8.51 7.25
C LEU A 79 -11.56 -9.01 8.68
N SER A 80 -12.76 -9.48 9.05
CA SER A 80 -13.02 -10.06 10.36
C SER A 80 -12.06 -11.20 10.68
N LYS A 81 -11.83 -12.09 9.72
CA LYS A 81 -10.88 -13.21 9.87
C LYS A 81 -9.43 -12.74 9.96
N GLU A 82 -9.04 -11.77 9.13
CA GLU A 82 -7.67 -11.24 9.14
C GLU A 82 -7.35 -10.53 10.46
N PHE A 83 -8.29 -9.74 10.99
CA PHE A 83 -8.07 -8.97 12.22
C PHE A 83 -8.09 -9.82 13.49
N LEU A 84 -8.72 -11.00 13.45
CA LEU A 84 -8.68 -11.97 14.54
C LEU A 84 -7.38 -12.78 14.61
N LYS A 85 -6.52 -12.73 13.59
CA LYS A 85 -5.25 -13.45 13.61
C LYS A 85 -4.33 -12.90 14.71
N PRO A 86 -3.61 -13.76 15.44
CA PRO A 86 -2.67 -13.34 16.47
C PRO A 86 -1.45 -12.62 15.89
N GLY A 87 -0.68 -11.96 16.75
CA GLY A 87 0.59 -11.30 16.39
C GLY A 87 0.48 -9.84 15.97
N ALA A 88 -0.68 -9.20 16.21
CA ALA A 88 -0.85 -7.76 16.11
C ALA A 88 -1.77 -7.30 17.25
N ASP A 89 -1.26 -6.46 18.14
CA ASP A 89 -1.93 -6.11 19.40
C ASP A 89 -2.83 -4.87 19.25
N SER A 90 -2.47 -3.94 18.38
CA SER A 90 -3.27 -2.74 18.11
C SER A 90 -3.96 -2.80 16.75
N PHE A 91 -5.03 -1.99 16.60
CA PHE A 91 -5.72 -1.85 15.33
C PHE A 91 -4.76 -1.47 14.19
N ILE A 92 -3.88 -0.51 14.41
CA ILE A 92 -2.95 -0.05 13.38
C ILE A 92 -1.91 -1.12 13.01
N ASP A 93 -1.51 -1.99 13.95
CA ASP A 93 -0.61 -3.11 13.66
C ASP A 93 -1.33 -4.19 12.82
N LYS A 94 -2.63 -4.42 13.06
CA LYS A 94 -3.47 -5.27 12.21
C LYS A 94 -3.56 -4.73 10.79
N VAL A 95 -3.70 -3.40 10.65
CA VAL A 95 -3.70 -2.73 9.34
C VAL A 95 -2.37 -2.96 8.61
N PHE A 96 -1.23 -2.68 9.24
CA PHE A 96 0.08 -2.90 8.62
C PHE A 96 0.31 -4.35 8.22
N ARG A 97 -0.06 -5.30 9.09
CA ARG A 97 0.02 -6.72 8.74
C ARG A 97 -0.85 -7.06 7.53
N THR A 98 -2.07 -6.55 7.47
CA THR A 98 -3.00 -6.80 6.37
C THR A 98 -2.47 -6.22 5.06
N ASP A 99 -1.93 -5.01 5.09
CA ASP A 99 -1.32 -4.38 3.91
C ASP A 99 -0.14 -5.19 3.39
N ILE A 100 0.80 -5.55 4.25
CA ILE A 100 2.00 -6.29 3.84
C ILE A 100 1.69 -7.70 3.38
N THR A 101 0.77 -8.42 4.05
CA THR A 101 0.54 -9.84 3.76
C THR A 101 -0.51 -10.08 2.68
N ARG A 102 -1.30 -9.07 2.33
CA ARG A 102 -2.43 -9.18 1.40
C ARG A 102 -2.42 -8.11 0.32
N LEU A 103 -2.58 -6.86 0.74
CA LEU A 103 -2.90 -5.79 -0.20
C LEU A 103 -1.72 -5.42 -1.10
N VAL A 104 -0.51 -5.34 -0.56
CA VAL A 104 0.69 -5.06 -1.35
C VAL A 104 0.96 -6.12 -2.41
N VAL A 105 0.67 -7.38 -2.09
CA VAL A 105 0.86 -8.51 -3.01
C VAL A 105 -0.18 -8.47 -4.13
N ASP A 106 -1.45 -8.25 -3.78
CA ASP A 106 -2.56 -8.37 -4.73
C ASP A 106 -2.68 -7.15 -5.67
N ASP A 107 -2.18 -5.98 -5.29
CA ASP A 107 -2.22 -4.79 -6.14
C ASP A 107 -0.84 -4.18 -6.42
N PRO A 108 -0.13 -3.48 -5.51
CA PRO A 108 1.08 -2.74 -5.89
C PRO A 108 2.17 -3.59 -6.53
N VAL A 109 2.53 -4.72 -5.92
CA VAL A 109 3.61 -5.58 -6.42
C VAL A 109 3.19 -6.31 -7.68
N LYS A 110 2.01 -6.92 -7.68
CA LYS A 110 1.46 -7.63 -8.85
C LYS A 110 1.30 -6.70 -10.06
N ARG A 111 0.87 -5.46 -9.84
CA ARG A 111 0.73 -4.47 -10.91
C ARG A 111 2.10 -4.11 -11.51
N VAL A 112 3.09 -3.84 -10.68
CA VAL A 112 4.45 -3.54 -11.16
C VAL A 112 5.01 -4.74 -11.92
N ASP A 113 4.93 -5.93 -11.36
CA ASP A 113 5.41 -7.16 -12.00
C ASP A 113 4.75 -7.38 -13.38
N ASN A 114 3.43 -7.35 -13.45
CA ASN A 114 2.72 -7.54 -14.72
C ASN A 114 3.10 -6.50 -15.78
N MET A 115 3.25 -5.23 -15.38
CA MET A 115 3.57 -4.16 -16.34
C MET A 115 5.03 -4.20 -16.80
N THR A 116 5.96 -4.58 -15.94
CA THR A 116 7.38 -4.74 -16.31
C THR A 116 7.60 -6.03 -17.11
N MET A 117 6.97 -7.13 -16.70
CA MET A 117 7.10 -8.40 -17.41
C MET A 117 6.50 -8.38 -18.81
N ALA A 118 5.51 -7.51 -19.08
CA ALA A 118 5.02 -7.28 -20.45
C ALA A 118 6.11 -6.82 -21.43
N TRP A 119 7.21 -6.28 -20.92
CA TRP A 119 8.37 -5.82 -21.67
C TRP A 119 9.66 -6.64 -21.41
N GLY A 120 9.53 -7.78 -20.76
CA GLY A 120 10.68 -8.62 -20.39
C GLY A 120 11.65 -7.92 -19.44
N LEU A 121 11.15 -7.06 -18.57
CA LEU A 121 11.88 -6.30 -17.56
C LEU A 121 11.59 -6.88 -16.17
N GLU A 122 12.61 -7.31 -15.46
CA GLU A 122 12.52 -7.81 -14.08
C GLU A 122 12.42 -6.66 -13.09
N ALA A 123 11.31 -6.53 -12.36
CA ALA A 123 11.19 -5.58 -11.25
C ALA A 123 11.53 -6.25 -9.93
N ARG A 124 12.48 -5.71 -9.20
CA ARG A 124 12.83 -6.13 -7.85
C ARG A 124 12.36 -5.11 -6.83
N VAL A 125 11.82 -5.58 -5.71
CA VAL A 125 11.17 -4.79 -4.66
C VAL A 125 11.92 -4.91 -3.32
N PRO A 126 13.04 -4.20 -3.12
CA PRO A 126 13.89 -4.35 -1.94
C PRO A 126 13.16 -4.11 -0.61
N PHE A 127 12.11 -3.26 -0.61
CA PHE A 127 11.32 -3.01 0.60
C PHE A 127 10.40 -4.17 1.00
N MET A 128 10.30 -5.21 0.16
CA MET A 128 9.60 -6.45 0.46
C MET A 128 10.55 -7.60 0.81
N ASP A 129 11.83 -7.31 1.02
CA ASP A 129 12.76 -8.27 1.61
C ASP A 129 12.25 -8.75 2.97
N THR A 130 12.25 -10.06 3.20
CA THR A 130 11.63 -10.66 4.38
C THR A 130 12.22 -10.14 5.69
N GLU A 131 13.55 -10.06 5.79
CA GLU A 131 14.23 -9.58 7.00
C GLU A 131 13.90 -8.10 7.26
N LEU A 132 13.88 -7.30 6.20
CA LEU A 132 13.51 -5.88 6.29
C LEU A 132 12.07 -5.70 6.73
N VAL A 133 11.12 -6.45 6.18
CA VAL A 133 9.70 -6.41 6.55
C VAL A 133 9.51 -6.83 8.01
N GLU A 134 10.10 -7.93 8.42
CA GLU A 134 10.02 -8.41 9.81
C GLU A 134 10.60 -7.39 10.81
N TRP A 135 11.70 -6.74 10.43
CA TRP A 135 12.27 -5.67 11.24
C TRP A 135 11.36 -4.43 11.27
N ALA A 136 10.86 -4.02 10.12
CA ALA A 136 9.96 -2.87 10.00
C ALA A 136 8.67 -3.04 10.81
N LEU A 137 8.11 -4.26 10.86
CA LEU A 137 6.92 -4.56 11.66
C LEU A 137 7.17 -4.43 13.17
N LYS A 138 8.41 -4.58 13.64
CA LYS A 138 8.77 -4.37 15.06
C LYS A 138 8.92 -2.90 15.44
N ILE A 139 9.03 -1.99 14.47
CA ILE A 139 9.12 -0.55 14.74
C ILE A 139 7.74 -0.04 15.22
N PRO A 140 7.67 0.66 16.35
CA PRO A 140 6.40 1.23 16.82
C PRO A 140 5.70 2.08 15.75
N ALA A 141 4.41 1.88 15.58
CA ALA A 141 3.59 2.62 14.61
C ALA A 141 3.74 4.14 14.77
N SER A 142 3.76 4.63 16.01
CA SER A 142 3.95 6.04 16.35
C SER A 142 5.27 6.63 15.82
N LEU A 143 6.33 5.81 15.75
CA LEU A 143 7.61 6.23 15.18
C LEU A 143 7.56 6.26 13.66
N LYS A 144 6.99 5.23 13.04
CA LYS A 144 6.84 5.16 11.57
C LYS A 144 6.05 6.33 11.00
N MET A 145 4.98 6.73 11.70
CA MET A 145 4.04 7.78 11.28
C MET A 145 4.52 9.22 11.55
N ARG A 146 5.68 9.45 12.17
CA ARG A 146 6.23 10.81 12.33
C ARG A 146 6.49 11.44 10.96
N GLU A 147 6.42 12.78 10.91
CA GLU A 147 6.70 13.57 9.69
C GLU A 147 5.91 13.07 8.46
N GLU A 148 4.62 12.83 8.64
CA GLU A 148 3.73 12.37 7.58
C GLU A 148 4.09 10.96 7.04
N GLY A 149 4.74 10.14 7.86
CA GLY A 149 5.10 8.76 7.54
C GLY A 149 6.52 8.57 7.00
N LYS A 150 6.95 7.32 6.94
CA LYS A 150 8.29 6.88 6.52
C LYS A 150 9.44 7.50 7.33
N TYR A 151 9.19 7.91 8.56
CA TYR A 151 10.20 8.61 9.37
C TYR A 151 11.55 7.87 9.47
N PRO A 152 11.60 6.54 9.72
CA PRO A 152 12.87 5.83 9.76
C PRO A 152 13.66 5.91 8.45
N LEU A 153 12.97 5.80 7.31
CA LEU A 153 13.59 5.92 5.98
C LEU A 153 14.06 7.35 5.72
N LYS A 154 13.22 8.35 6.03
CA LYS A 154 13.60 9.78 5.89
C LYS A 154 14.83 10.12 6.73
N LYS A 155 14.90 9.60 7.97
CA LYS A 155 16.03 9.84 8.86
C LYS A 155 17.35 9.34 8.26
N ILE A 156 17.37 8.12 7.73
CA ILE A 156 18.55 7.55 7.07
C ILE A 156 18.85 8.30 5.77
N ALA A 157 17.82 8.56 4.97
CA ALA A 157 17.98 9.19 3.66
C ALA A 157 18.55 10.63 3.76
N ARG A 158 18.32 11.37 4.86
CA ARG A 158 18.90 12.70 5.07
C ARG A 158 20.41 12.72 5.15
N GLU A 159 21.03 11.60 5.44
CA GLU A 159 22.48 11.46 5.41
C GLU A 159 23.03 11.20 3.99
N LEU A 160 22.14 10.81 3.05
CA LEU A 160 22.52 10.34 1.72
C LEU A 160 21.98 11.22 0.59
N LEU A 161 20.88 11.92 0.82
CA LEU A 161 20.12 12.63 -0.22
C LEU A 161 19.84 14.09 0.18
N PRO A 162 19.72 15.00 -0.79
CA PRO A 162 19.31 16.39 -0.53
C PRO A 162 17.92 16.47 0.11
N SER A 163 17.72 17.42 1.03
CA SER A 163 16.43 17.66 1.69
C SER A 163 15.31 17.98 0.69
N SER A 164 15.61 18.65 -0.41
CA SER A 164 14.65 18.91 -1.49
C SER A 164 14.02 17.65 -2.11
N VAL A 165 14.69 16.51 -2.02
CA VAL A 165 14.16 15.21 -2.46
C VAL A 165 13.31 14.58 -1.36
N ILE A 166 13.81 14.60 -0.11
CA ILE A 166 13.20 13.89 1.03
C ILE A 166 11.94 14.60 1.52
N ASP A 167 12.00 15.93 1.62
CA ASP A 167 10.92 16.75 2.16
C ASP A 167 9.92 17.21 1.08
N ARG A 168 10.07 16.72 -0.15
CA ARG A 168 9.11 16.97 -1.23
C ARG A 168 7.75 16.33 -0.87
N LYS A 169 6.69 17.13 -1.04
CA LYS A 169 5.32 16.62 -0.86
C LYS A 169 5.06 15.42 -1.77
N LYS A 170 4.41 14.39 -1.22
CA LYS A 170 4.00 13.21 -1.99
C LYS A 170 3.08 13.64 -3.14
N GLY A 171 3.48 13.32 -4.36
CA GLY A 171 2.67 13.53 -5.56
C GLY A 171 1.83 12.29 -5.89
N TYR A 172 0.77 12.50 -6.65
CA TYR A 172 0.01 11.42 -7.27
C TYR A 172 0.35 11.37 -8.76
N PHE A 173 0.05 10.24 -9.40
CA PHE A 173 -0.08 10.16 -10.85
C PHE A 173 -1.56 10.42 -11.22
N PRO A 174 -2.04 11.66 -11.25
CA PRO A 174 -3.40 11.91 -11.65
C PRO A 174 -3.52 11.58 -13.13
N MET A 175 -4.17 10.47 -13.44
CA MET A 175 -4.68 10.26 -14.78
C MET A 175 -5.87 11.22 -14.92
N PRO A 176 -5.82 12.20 -15.85
CA PRO A 176 -7.01 12.99 -16.13
C PRO A 176 -8.10 12.03 -16.55
N ALA A 177 -9.25 12.08 -15.86
CA ALA A 177 -10.44 11.42 -16.33
C ALA A 177 -10.68 11.94 -17.76
N LEU A 178 -10.75 11.05 -18.73
CA LEU A 178 -11.18 11.41 -20.08
C LEU A 178 -12.58 12.01 -19.93
N LYS A 179 -12.69 13.29 -20.19
CA LYS A 179 -14.00 13.97 -20.25
C LYS A 179 -14.70 13.56 -21.53
#